data_58b500d3acf885c544458b6f662e2520
#
_entry.id   58b500d3acf885c544458b6f662e2520
#
_cell.length_a   1.000
_cell.length_b   1.000
_cell.length_c   1.000
_cell.angle_alpha   90.00
_cell.angle_beta   90.00
_cell.angle_gamma   90.00
#
_symmetry.space_group_name_H-M   'P 1'
#
loop_
_entity.id
_entity.type
_entity.pdbx_description
1 polymer ?
#
loop_
_entity_poly.entity_id
_entity_poly.type
_entity_poly.pdbx_seq_one_letter_code
_entity_poly.pdbx_strand_id
1 'polypeptide(L)'
;KGEDMDRIEIKGRVNTAVCYAKVVEDEAIEQIRRMCDYIITEGSKIRIMPDVHAGKGCTIGTTMTIQEKAVPNIVGVDIGCGMYTVKLGKVEIDFEKVDEATHYIPSGMNVWEGRQEHFDLTKLNCFRYLRDSRRLERSLGTLGGGNHFIEIDEASDGCKYLIVHSGSRNL
;
A
#
# COMPACT_ATOMS: atom_id res chain seq x y z
N LYS A 1 -2.18 -29.88 8.94
CA LYS A 1 -1.00 -29.67 9.79
C LYS A 1 -0.25 -28.54 9.10
N GLY A 2 -0.46 -27.29 9.60
CA GLY A 2 0.28 -26.13 9.12
C GLY A 2 1.75 -26.32 9.50
N GLU A 3 2.63 -26.09 8.55
CA GLU A 3 4.06 -25.95 8.81
C GLU A 3 4.22 -24.85 9.87
N ASP A 4 4.97 -25.16 10.92
CA ASP A 4 5.36 -24.22 11.96
C ASP A 4 6.28 -23.18 11.27
N MET A 5 5.69 -22.08 10.80
CA MET A 5 6.45 -21.00 10.20
C MET A 5 7.33 -20.42 11.30
N ASP A 6 8.64 -20.47 11.12
CA ASP A 6 9.63 -19.87 12.01
C ASP A 6 9.23 -18.40 12.26
N ARG A 7 8.75 -18.14 13.47
CA ARG A 7 8.30 -16.81 13.90
C ARG A 7 9.44 -16.13 14.62
N ILE A 8 9.74 -14.90 14.24
CA ILE A 8 10.75 -14.09 14.89
C ILE A 8 10.05 -13.18 15.91
N GLU A 9 10.44 -13.23 17.17
CA GLU A 9 10.00 -12.28 18.19
C GLU A 9 10.98 -11.12 18.28
N ILE A 10 10.46 -9.89 18.09
CA ILE A 10 11.23 -8.66 18.22
C ILE A 10 10.72 -7.92 19.46
N LYS A 11 11.57 -7.88 20.48
CA LYS A 11 11.23 -7.33 21.80
C LYS A 11 11.68 -5.89 21.92
N GLY A 12 10.76 -5.02 22.34
CA GLY A 12 11.02 -3.69 22.88
C GLY A 12 10.86 -3.67 24.40
N ARG A 13 10.88 -2.47 24.95
CA ARG A 13 10.77 -2.26 26.41
C ARG A 13 9.33 -2.45 26.93
N VAL A 14 8.33 -2.19 26.09
CA VAL A 14 6.92 -2.18 26.48
C VAL A 14 6.16 -3.34 25.87
N ASN A 15 6.48 -3.71 24.63
CA ASN A 15 5.76 -4.74 23.90
C ASN A 15 6.70 -5.63 23.09
N THR A 16 6.14 -6.69 22.50
CA THR A 16 6.84 -7.62 21.61
C THR A 16 6.03 -7.78 20.33
N ALA A 17 6.69 -7.63 19.19
CA ALA A 17 6.12 -7.94 17.88
C ALA A 17 6.44 -9.38 17.46
N VAL A 18 5.51 -10.04 16.80
CA VAL A 18 5.71 -11.33 16.16
C VAL A 18 5.81 -11.12 14.65
N CYS A 19 6.97 -11.46 14.10
CA CYS A 19 7.25 -11.32 12.67
C CYS A 19 7.13 -12.68 11.95
N TYR A 20 6.47 -12.66 10.80
CA TYR A 20 6.24 -13.84 9.94
C TYR A 20 7.16 -13.86 8.72
N ALA A 21 8.03 -12.88 8.55
CA ALA A 21 9.04 -12.88 7.50
C ALA A 21 10.20 -13.81 7.87
N LYS A 22 10.75 -14.50 6.87
CA LYS A 22 11.95 -15.35 7.04
C LYS A 22 13.24 -14.54 7.07
N VAL A 23 13.24 -13.41 6.36
CA VAL A 23 14.38 -12.49 6.29
C VAL A 23 13.85 -11.08 6.54
N VAL A 24 14.50 -10.34 7.42
CA VAL A 24 14.14 -8.96 7.74
C VAL A 24 15.42 -8.14 7.76
N GLU A 25 15.43 -7.01 7.09
CA GLU A 25 16.57 -6.09 7.08
C GLU A 25 16.78 -5.44 8.46
N ASP A 26 18.01 -5.11 8.80
CA ASP A 26 18.38 -4.58 10.13
C ASP A 26 17.65 -3.28 10.46
N GLU A 27 17.45 -2.40 9.46
CA GLU A 27 16.70 -1.15 9.63
C GLU A 27 15.24 -1.41 10.01
N ALA A 28 14.59 -2.38 9.37
CA ALA A 28 13.23 -2.75 9.72
C ALA A 28 13.13 -3.34 11.12
N ILE A 29 14.08 -4.21 11.53
CA ILE A 29 14.15 -4.74 12.89
C ILE A 29 14.25 -3.61 13.91
N GLU A 30 15.09 -2.62 13.65
CA GLU A 30 15.27 -1.49 14.55
C GLU A 30 14.01 -0.60 14.63
N GLN A 31 13.32 -0.37 13.50
CA GLN A 31 12.05 0.34 13.49
C GLN A 31 10.97 -0.40 14.29
N ILE A 32 10.87 -1.73 14.15
CA ILE A 32 9.92 -2.55 14.91
C ILE A 32 10.26 -2.49 16.42
N ARG A 33 11.54 -2.58 16.78
CA ARG A 33 11.96 -2.49 18.18
C ARG A 33 11.58 -1.15 18.79
N ARG A 34 11.86 -0.03 18.08
CA ARG A 34 11.47 1.32 18.52
C ARG A 34 9.96 1.44 18.69
N MET A 35 9.19 0.90 17.76
CA MET A 35 7.72 0.88 17.89
C MET A 35 7.31 0.14 19.17
N CYS A 36 7.91 -1.02 19.48
CA CYS A 36 7.64 -1.79 20.69
C CYS A 36 8.14 -1.12 21.97
N ASP A 37 8.92 -0.05 21.90
CA ASP A 37 9.37 0.76 23.04
C ASP A 37 8.33 1.80 23.48
N TYR A 38 7.36 2.12 22.64
CA TYR A 38 6.37 3.16 22.94
C TYR A 38 5.23 2.63 23.81
N ILE A 39 4.90 3.37 24.87
CA ILE A 39 3.81 3.05 25.79
C ILE A 39 2.44 2.88 25.08
N ILE A 40 2.25 3.52 23.95
CA ILE A 40 1.02 3.41 23.17
C ILE A 40 0.79 1.98 22.63
N THR A 41 1.82 1.16 22.56
CA THR A 41 1.73 -0.23 22.09
C THR A 41 1.42 -1.22 23.20
N GLU A 42 1.35 -0.76 24.46
CA GLU A 42 1.03 -1.62 25.61
C GLU A 42 -0.32 -2.33 25.39
N GLY A 43 -0.34 -3.64 25.61
CA GLY A 43 -1.52 -4.48 25.43
C GLY A 43 -1.94 -4.73 23.97
N SER A 44 -1.30 -4.09 22.99
CA SER A 44 -1.57 -4.31 21.58
C SER A 44 -0.94 -5.60 21.07
N LYS A 45 -1.62 -6.29 20.17
CA LYS A 45 -1.06 -7.41 19.41
C LYS A 45 -0.38 -6.86 18.16
N ILE A 46 0.95 -6.95 18.09
CA ILE A 46 1.74 -6.48 16.94
C ILE A 46 2.13 -7.68 16.10
N ARG A 47 1.80 -7.64 14.81
CA ARG A 47 2.13 -8.67 13.82
C ARG A 47 2.79 -8.02 12.62
N ILE A 48 3.92 -8.57 12.23
CA ILE A 48 4.70 -8.10 11.09
C ILE A 48 4.55 -9.13 9.97
N MET A 49 4.08 -8.65 8.82
CA MET A 49 3.76 -9.48 7.67
C MET A 49 5.02 -9.84 6.86
N PRO A 50 4.96 -10.87 5.99
CA PRO A 50 6.13 -11.36 5.25
C PRO A 50 6.79 -10.34 4.31
N ASP A 51 6.06 -9.32 3.87
CA ASP A 51 6.51 -8.22 2.98
C ASP A 51 7.22 -7.08 3.74
N VAL A 52 7.61 -7.32 4.97
CA VAL A 52 8.22 -6.32 5.86
C VAL A 52 9.47 -5.68 5.26
N HIS A 53 9.50 -4.37 5.30
CA HIS A 53 10.68 -3.56 4.96
C HIS A 53 10.63 -2.20 5.69
N ALA A 54 11.77 -1.50 5.73
CA ALA A 54 11.83 -0.20 6.37
C ALA A 54 10.92 0.81 5.65
N GLY A 55 10.16 1.57 6.43
CA GLY A 55 9.24 2.58 5.94
C GLY A 55 9.54 3.97 6.49
N LYS A 56 8.86 4.98 5.95
CA LYS A 56 9.02 6.37 6.39
C LYS A 56 8.24 6.62 7.68
N GLY A 57 8.88 6.36 8.82
CA GLY A 57 8.31 6.60 10.15
C GLY A 57 7.77 5.34 10.84
N CYS A 58 7.43 4.30 10.10
CA CYS A 58 7.04 2.99 10.61
C CYS A 58 7.37 1.92 9.58
N THR A 59 7.63 0.70 10.04
CA THR A 59 7.87 -0.46 9.17
C THR A 59 6.64 -0.79 8.36
N ILE A 60 6.81 -0.97 7.05
CA ILE A 60 5.76 -1.50 6.16
C ILE A 60 5.49 -2.97 6.54
N GLY A 61 4.28 -3.45 6.30
CA GLY A 61 3.86 -4.80 6.71
C GLY A 61 3.46 -4.92 8.19
N THR A 62 3.36 -3.80 8.92
CA THR A 62 2.94 -3.79 10.32
C THR A 62 1.43 -3.85 10.44
N THR A 63 0.93 -4.78 11.28
CA THR A 63 -0.45 -4.78 11.77
C THR A 63 -0.44 -4.70 13.31
N MET A 64 -1.36 -3.91 13.87
CA MET A 64 -1.46 -3.72 15.30
C MET A 64 -2.92 -3.56 15.73
N THR A 65 -3.30 -4.22 16.83
CA THR A 65 -4.61 -3.94 17.43
C THR A 65 -4.61 -2.56 18.05
N ILE A 66 -5.64 -1.78 17.75
CA ILE A 66 -5.84 -0.45 18.33
C ILE A 66 -6.52 -0.62 19.69
N GLN A 67 -5.99 0.08 20.69
CA GLN A 67 -6.58 0.23 22.01
C GLN A 67 -7.37 1.57 22.07
N GLU A 68 -7.19 2.35 23.12
CA GLU A 68 -7.85 3.66 23.27
C GLU A 68 -7.26 4.77 22.39
N LYS A 69 -6.05 4.56 21.86
CA LYS A 69 -5.30 5.55 21.09
C LYS A 69 -4.88 5.00 19.74
N ALA A 70 -4.88 5.85 18.74
CA ALA A 70 -4.34 5.55 17.42
C ALA A 70 -3.12 6.43 17.12
N VAL A 71 -2.16 5.88 16.36
CA VAL A 71 -0.98 6.63 15.88
C VAL A 71 -1.15 6.86 14.39
N PRO A 72 -1.43 8.08 13.93
CA PRO A 72 -1.69 8.34 12.51
C PRO A 72 -0.56 7.87 11.59
N ASN A 73 0.70 8.03 12.00
CA ASN A 73 1.86 7.63 11.20
C ASN A 73 1.97 6.12 10.97
N ILE A 74 1.32 5.30 11.80
CA ILE A 74 1.29 3.83 11.63
C ILE A 74 0.20 3.41 10.63
N VAL A 75 -0.83 4.23 10.44
CA VAL A 75 -1.90 3.95 9.48
C VAL A 75 -1.39 3.98 8.03
N GLY A 76 -0.43 4.84 7.75
CA GLY A 76 0.21 4.94 6.45
C GLY A 76 0.27 6.37 5.91
N VAL A 77 1.09 6.56 4.88
CA VAL A 77 1.27 7.84 4.20
C VAL A 77 0.20 8.04 3.11
N ASP A 78 -0.18 6.96 2.46
CA ASP A 78 -1.21 6.92 1.42
C ASP A 78 -2.43 6.15 1.90
N ILE A 79 -3.27 6.84 2.67
CA ILE A 79 -4.47 6.24 3.27
C ILE A 79 -5.55 5.96 2.21
N GLY A 80 -5.46 6.65 1.07
CA GLY A 80 -6.38 6.50 -0.06
C GLY A 80 -6.00 5.43 -1.08
N CYS A 81 -4.95 4.65 -0.85
CA CYS A 81 -4.59 3.53 -1.71
C CYS A 81 -5.75 2.54 -1.85
N GLY A 82 -6.01 2.14 -3.07
CA GLY A 82 -7.02 1.16 -3.41
C GLY A 82 -6.47 0.05 -4.30
N MET A 83 -7.00 -1.15 -4.10
CA MET A 83 -6.76 -2.29 -4.99
C MET A 83 -8.01 -2.52 -5.85
N TYR A 84 -7.82 -2.52 -7.16
CA TYR A 84 -8.90 -2.84 -8.10
C TYR A 84 -8.53 -4.09 -8.88
N THR A 85 -9.37 -5.11 -8.80
CA THR A 85 -9.13 -6.40 -9.43
C THR A 85 -10.19 -6.70 -10.48
N VAL A 86 -9.75 -7.02 -11.69
CA VAL A 86 -10.61 -7.42 -12.81
C VAL A 86 -10.31 -8.86 -13.17
N LYS A 87 -11.31 -9.71 -13.14
CA LYS A 87 -11.20 -11.08 -13.62
C LYS A 87 -11.18 -11.09 -15.13
N LEU A 88 -10.07 -11.52 -15.73
CA LEU A 88 -9.90 -11.66 -17.18
C LEU A 88 -10.38 -13.01 -17.72
N GLY A 89 -10.38 -14.05 -16.85
CA GLY A 89 -10.68 -15.41 -17.25
C GLY A 89 -9.45 -16.17 -17.74
N LYS A 90 -9.70 -17.27 -18.44
CA LYS A 90 -8.62 -18.12 -19.04
C LYS A 90 -8.30 -17.64 -20.45
N VAL A 91 -7.62 -16.51 -20.51
CA VAL A 91 -7.25 -15.84 -21.77
C VAL A 91 -5.74 -15.85 -21.96
N GLU A 92 -5.30 -15.89 -23.21
CA GLU A 92 -3.90 -15.60 -23.53
C GLU A 92 -3.63 -14.11 -23.41
N ILE A 93 -2.54 -13.75 -22.77
CA ILE A 93 -2.12 -12.36 -22.58
C ILE A 93 -0.91 -12.08 -23.47
N ASP A 94 -1.02 -11.08 -24.29
CA ASP A 94 0.08 -10.49 -25.03
C ASP A 94 0.77 -9.47 -24.12
N PHE A 95 1.80 -9.93 -23.38
CA PHE A 95 2.48 -9.08 -22.41
C PHE A 95 3.24 -7.93 -23.06
N GLU A 96 3.67 -8.06 -24.32
CA GLU A 96 4.31 -6.95 -25.04
C GLU A 96 3.32 -5.79 -25.24
N LYS A 97 2.09 -6.10 -25.62
CA LYS A 97 1.04 -5.07 -25.73
C LYS A 97 0.61 -4.49 -24.39
N VAL A 98 0.61 -5.27 -23.32
CA VAL A 98 0.35 -4.78 -21.97
C VAL A 98 1.44 -3.81 -21.55
N ASP A 99 2.70 -4.16 -21.73
CA ASP A 99 3.84 -3.30 -21.42
C ASP A 99 3.78 -1.99 -22.23
N GLU A 100 3.55 -2.09 -23.54
CA GLU A 100 3.38 -0.92 -24.40
C GLU A 100 2.24 -0.03 -23.91
N ALA A 101 1.08 -0.58 -23.57
CA ALA A 101 -0.07 0.17 -23.08
C ALA A 101 0.21 0.86 -21.74
N THR A 102 0.89 0.18 -20.81
CA THR A 102 1.20 0.75 -19.50
C THR A 102 2.25 1.85 -19.57
N HIS A 103 3.10 1.86 -20.59
CA HIS A 103 4.10 2.91 -20.82
C HIS A 103 3.51 4.30 -21.04
N TYR A 104 2.27 4.36 -21.55
CA TYR A 104 1.57 5.63 -21.74
C TYR A 104 0.85 6.13 -20.48
N ILE A 105 0.74 5.34 -19.43
CA ILE A 105 0.05 5.73 -18.21
C ILE A 105 0.99 6.61 -17.36
N PRO A 106 0.64 7.88 -17.10
CA PRO A 106 1.46 8.74 -16.26
C PRO A 106 1.64 8.14 -14.86
N SER A 107 2.86 8.19 -14.34
CA SER A 107 3.23 7.68 -13.02
C SER A 107 4.05 8.69 -12.23
N GLY A 108 4.25 8.43 -10.95
CA GLY A 108 4.96 9.33 -10.04
C GLY A 108 4.22 10.65 -9.87
N MET A 109 4.88 11.75 -10.18
CA MET A 109 4.31 13.09 -10.12
C MET A 109 3.66 13.54 -11.44
N ASN A 110 3.72 12.74 -12.48
CA ASN A 110 3.14 13.10 -13.77
C ASN A 110 1.62 12.93 -13.78
N VAL A 111 0.95 13.79 -14.55
CA VAL A 111 -0.48 13.73 -14.81
C VAL A 111 -0.73 13.86 -16.29
N TRP A 112 -1.94 13.53 -16.75
CA TRP A 112 -2.33 13.71 -18.13
C TRP A 112 -2.27 15.19 -18.56
N GLU A 113 -2.04 15.45 -19.84
CA GLU A 113 -2.12 16.81 -20.40
C GLU A 113 -3.55 17.36 -20.31
N GLY A 114 -4.54 16.50 -20.53
CA GLY A 114 -5.95 16.80 -20.45
C GLY A 114 -6.69 15.92 -19.46
N ARG A 115 -7.92 16.29 -19.12
CA ARG A 115 -8.81 15.48 -18.29
C ARG A 115 -9.26 14.23 -19.05
N GLN A 116 -9.09 13.06 -18.45
CA GLN A 116 -9.49 11.77 -19.01
C GLN A 116 -10.95 11.45 -18.70
N GLU A 117 -11.39 11.79 -17.47
CA GLU A 117 -12.74 11.53 -16.99
C GLU A 117 -13.25 12.74 -16.18
N HIS A 118 -14.57 12.88 -16.08
CA HIS A 118 -15.18 13.94 -15.29
C HIS A 118 -15.52 13.44 -13.88
N PHE A 119 -14.88 14.04 -12.90
CA PHE A 119 -15.27 13.90 -11.50
C PHE A 119 -15.57 15.28 -10.92
N ASP A 120 -16.76 15.45 -10.35
CA ASP A 120 -17.17 16.70 -9.73
C ASP A 120 -16.51 16.85 -8.35
N LEU A 121 -15.34 17.49 -8.33
CA LEU A 121 -14.58 17.72 -7.09
C LEU A 121 -15.35 18.55 -6.07
N THR A 122 -16.38 19.32 -6.48
CA THR A 122 -17.16 20.14 -5.53
C THR A 122 -17.98 19.31 -4.55
N LYS A 123 -18.20 18.03 -4.86
CA LYS A 123 -18.86 17.07 -3.96
C LYS A 123 -18.00 16.60 -2.81
N LEU A 124 -16.71 16.89 -2.85
CA LEU A 124 -15.79 16.52 -1.76
C LEU A 124 -15.92 17.50 -0.60
N ASN A 125 -16.07 16.99 0.61
CA ASN A 125 -16.12 17.82 1.82
C ASN A 125 -14.87 18.68 2.00
N CYS A 126 -13.73 18.21 1.48
CA CYS A 126 -12.44 18.90 1.51
C CYS A 126 -12.22 19.88 0.33
N PHE A 127 -13.18 20.02 -0.61
CA PHE A 127 -13.00 20.80 -1.84
C PHE A 127 -12.40 22.20 -1.59
N ARG A 128 -12.90 22.91 -0.58
CA ARG A 128 -12.42 24.26 -0.21
C ARG A 128 -10.94 24.32 0.23
N TYR A 129 -10.34 23.17 0.54
CA TYR A 129 -8.94 23.07 0.95
C TYR A 129 -8.02 22.60 -0.16
N LEU A 130 -8.57 22.18 -1.32
CA LEU A 130 -7.81 21.73 -2.47
C LEU A 130 -7.10 22.92 -3.12
N ARG A 131 -5.77 22.80 -3.28
CA ARG A 131 -4.94 23.89 -3.82
C ARG A 131 -4.90 23.90 -5.34
N ASP A 132 -4.91 22.74 -5.99
CA ASP A 132 -4.79 22.59 -7.44
C ASP A 132 -5.82 21.59 -7.97
N SER A 133 -7.06 22.04 -8.09
CA SER A 133 -8.15 21.23 -8.59
C SER A 133 -7.93 20.79 -10.05
N ARG A 134 -7.28 21.61 -10.89
CA ARG A 134 -6.97 21.25 -12.30
C ARG A 134 -6.00 20.09 -12.38
N ARG A 135 -4.98 20.07 -11.51
CA ARG A 135 -4.06 18.96 -11.44
C ARG A 135 -4.76 17.68 -10.99
N LEU A 136 -5.63 17.76 -9.98
CA LEU A 136 -6.42 16.62 -9.50
C LEU A 136 -7.32 16.05 -10.58
N GLU A 137 -8.02 16.88 -11.35
CA GLU A 137 -8.82 16.41 -12.48
C GLU A 137 -8.01 15.67 -13.54
N ARG A 138 -6.75 16.08 -13.77
CA ARG A 138 -5.82 15.43 -14.71
C ARG A 138 -5.11 14.21 -14.12
N SER A 139 -5.19 13.99 -12.82
CA SER A 139 -4.60 12.82 -12.17
C SER A 139 -5.48 11.58 -12.25
N LEU A 140 -6.75 11.71 -12.57
CA LEU A 140 -7.63 10.57 -12.79
C LEU A 140 -7.11 9.68 -13.92
N GLY A 141 -7.04 8.38 -13.66
CA GLY A 141 -6.48 7.41 -14.61
C GLY A 141 -4.96 7.40 -14.70
N THR A 142 -4.24 8.08 -13.79
CA THR A 142 -2.80 7.90 -13.63
C THR A 142 -2.50 6.79 -12.63
N LEU A 143 -1.30 6.19 -12.71
CA LEU A 143 -0.88 5.19 -11.74
C LEU A 143 -0.54 5.80 -10.38
N GLY A 144 -0.08 7.07 -10.35
CA GLY A 144 0.45 7.69 -9.14
C GLY A 144 1.86 7.22 -8.81
N GLY A 145 2.31 7.47 -7.58
CA GLY A 145 3.70 7.25 -7.18
C GLY A 145 3.84 6.40 -5.92
N GLY A 146 5.06 5.94 -5.68
CA GLY A 146 5.40 5.10 -4.55
C GLY A 146 5.33 3.62 -4.91
N ASN A 147 4.61 2.83 -4.10
CA ASN A 147 4.45 1.39 -4.29
C ASN A 147 3.25 1.01 -5.17
N HIS A 148 2.79 1.91 -6.03
CA HIS A 148 1.69 1.63 -6.96
C HIS A 148 2.17 0.74 -8.12
N PHE A 149 1.29 -0.15 -8.57
CA PHE A 149 1.60 -1.11 -9.62
C PHE A 149 0.37 -1.51 -10.43
N ILE A 150 0.64 -2.07 -11.60
CA ILE A 150 -0.30 -2.81 -12.43
C ILE A 150 0.32 -4.17 -12.65
N GLU A 151 -0.41 -5.24 -12.36
CA GLU A 151 0.08 -6.61 -12.54
C GLU A 151 -1.01 -7.52 -13.09
N ILE A 152 -0.60 -8.64 -13.64
CA ILE A 152 -1.48 -9.72 -14.07
C ILE A 152 -1.08 -10.98 -13.34
N ASP A 153 -1.98 -11.49 -12.50
CA ASP A 153 -1.82 -12.72 -11.76
C ASP A 153 -2.53 -13.88 -12.42
N GLU A 154 -2.00 -15.07 -12.23
CA GLU A 154 -2.64 -16.30 -12.65
C GLU A 154 -2.94 -17.20 -11.43
N ALA A 155 -4.20 -17.54 -11.27
CA ALA A 155 -4.63 -18.47 -10.24
C ALA A 155 -4.31 -19.93 -10.65
N SER A 156 -4.34 -20.84 -9.69
CA SER A 156 -4.02 -22.26 -9.89
C SER A 156 -4.92 -22.98 -10.91
N ASP A 157 -6.10 -22.43 -11.19
CA ASP A 157 -7.03 -22.93 -12.20
C ASP A 157 -6.76 -22.35 -13.61
N GLY A 158 -5.73 -21.52 -13.79
CA GLY A 158 -5.38 -20.82 -15.02
C GLY A 158 -6.21 -19.56 -15.30
N CYS A 159 -7.04 -19.12 -14.36
CA CYS A 159 -7.77 -17.87 -14.49
C CYS A 159 -6.86 -16.68 -14.22
N LYS A 160 -6.86 -15.68 -15.10
CA LYS A 160 -6.03 -14.48 -14.98
C LYS A 160 -6.83 -13.31 -14.40
N TYR A 161 -6.12 -12.45 -13.67
CA TYR A 161 -6.66 -11.28 -13.01
C TYR A 161 -5.74 -10.10 -13.27
N LEU A 162 -6.31 -8.99 -13.72
CA LEU A 162 -5.63 -7.70 -13.75
C LEU A 162 -5.83 -7.03 -12.40
N ILE A 163 -4.72 -6.66 -11.76
CA ILE A 163 -4.72 -5.99 -10.47
C ILE A 163 -4.08 -4.62 -10.65
N VAL A 164 -4.76 -3.60 -10.17
CA VAL A 164 -4.25 -2.23 -10.17
C VAL A 164 -4.22 -1.74 -8.72
N HIS A 165 -3.02 -1.43 -8.23
CA HIS A 165 -2.81 -0.75 -6.97
C HIS A 165 -2.49 0.72 -7.26
N SER A 166 -3.41 1.60 -6.92
CA SER A 166 -3.26 3.04 -7.16
C SER A 166 -3.92 3.85 -6.05
N GLY A 167 -3.56 5.12 -5.95
CA GLY A 167 -4.11 6.07 -5.00
C GLY A 167 -3.51 7.46 -5.18
N SER A 168 -3.99 8.41 -4.41
CA SER A 168 -3.47 9.77 -4.43
C SER A 168 -2.92 10.18 -3.07
N ARG A 169 -1.62 10.44 -3.01
CA ARG A 169 -0.97 10.99 -1.81
C ARG A 169 -1.24 12.48 -1.60
N ASN A 170 -2.05 13.11 -2.45
CA ASN A 170 -2.22 14.55 -2.52
C ASN A 170 -3.66 15.03 -2.24
N LEU A 171 -4.53 14.17 -1.83
CA LEU A 171 -5.90 14.53 -1.44
C LEU A 171 -6.03 14.65 0.05
#